data_2bc0ad310547ae18749392cab2e9a5d8
#
_entry.id   2bc0ad310547ae18749392cab2e9a5d8
#
_cell.length_a   1.000
_cell.length_b   1.000
_cell.length_c   1.000
_cell.angle_alpha   90.00
_cell.angle_beta   90.00
_cell.angle_gamma   90.00
#
_symmetry.space_group_name_H-M   'P 1'
#
loop_
_entity.id
_entity.type
_entity.pdbx_description
1 polymer ?
#
loop_
_entity_poly.entity_id
_entity_poly.type
_entity_poly.pdbx_seq_one_letter_code
_entity_poly.pdbx_strand_id
1 'polypeptide(L)'
;MSSPSKPATSTPVALRDRAVTVATEIGARALHSTESWVLKHSLVPTTPFLSLDTFPWVGRMEAMVPVVRAELDEVLSHREELPNFQDISIDQASISNDDGWKTFFFLAYGFRSEANCRRCPKTAALLDSIPGLVTGFFSILSPGKHIPPHRGPWRGVVRYHLALKVPEPALASGITVGGEEAHWEEGKSLLFDDGYTHEAWNGTDGVRVVLFCDILRPLRPPAEQVNRGLIKAISWSPFIQDARNRHEAWEKRVENLRWGNGS
;
A
#
# COMPACT_ATOMS: atom_id res chain seq x y z
N MET A 1 18.66 14.98 -56.84
CA MET A 1 19.16 15.82 -55.73
C MET A 1 18.17 15.67 -54.58
N SER A 2 18.48 14.79 -53.67
CA SER A 2 17.60 14.49 -52.48
C SER A 2 18.11 15.35 -51.31
N SER A 3 17.21 16.17 -50.75
CA SER A 3 17.48 16.99 -49.57
C SER A 3 17.57 16.10 -48.31
N PRO A 4 18.50 16.38 -47.38
CA PRO A 4 18.59 15.63 -46.14
C PRO A 4 17.49 16.08 -45.18
N SER A 5 16.79 15.11 -44.59
CA SER A 5 15.79 15.31 -43.51
C SER A 5 16.48 15.82 -42.21
N LYS A 6 15.97 16.91 -41.67
CA LYS A 6 16.37 17.43 -40.36
C LYS A 6 16.05 16.42 -39.24
N PRO A 7 16.94 16.24 -38.25
CA PRO A 7 16.65 15.42 -37.09
C PRO A 7 15.53 16.07 -36.24
N ALA A 8 14.59 15.26 -35.80
CA ALA A 8 13.49 15.70 -34.92
C ALA A 8 14.06 16.17 -33.57
N THR A 9 13.80 17.43 -33.23
CA THR A 9 14.09 17.99 -31.90
C THR A 9 13.16 17.36 -30.90
N SER A 10 13.70 16.62 -29.91
CA SER A 10 12.97 16.05 -28.81
C SER A 10 12.31 17.18 -27.99
N THR A 11 11.00 17.09 -27.78
CA THR A 11 10.19 18.06 -27.03
C THR A 11 10.67 18.14 -25.57
N PRO A 12 10.64 19.33 -24.93
CA PRO A 12 11.09 19.53 -23.52
C PRO A 12 10.39 18.62 -22.51
N VAL A 13 9.14 18.19 -22.76
CA VAL A 13 8.36 17.26 -21.95
C VAL A 13 9.01 15.88 -21.94
N ALA A 14 9.42 15.35 -23.09
CA ALA A 14 10.04 14.03 -23.19
C ALA A 14 11.43 13.97 -22.50
N LEU A 15 12.16 15.07 -22.42
CA LEU A 15 13.43 15.16 -21.68
C LEU A 15 13.21 15.18 -20.16
N ARG A 16 12.17 15.87 -19.70
CA ARG A 16 11.80 15.92 -18.28
C ARG A 16 11.32 14.55 -17.78
N ASP A 17 10.49 13.87 -18.55
CA ASP A 17 9.96 12.53 -18.21
C ASP A 17 11.11 11.50 -18.18
N ARG A 18 12.04 11.56 -19.14
CA ARG A 18 13.26 10.72 -19.12
C ARG A 18 14.15 11.00 -17.93
N ALA A 19 14.35 12.26 -17.54
CA ALA A 19 15.16 12.62 -16.39
C ALA A 19 14.54 12.12 -15.08
N VAL A 20 13.23 12.22 -14.93
CA VAL A 20 12.50 11.69 -13.78
C VAL A 20 12.62 10.17 -13.73
N THR A 21 12.41 9.47 -14.85
CA THR A 21 12.55 8.01 -14.93
C THR A 21 13.96 7.55 -14.55
N VAL A 22 15.00 8.18 -15.09
CA VAL A 22 16.40 7.84 -14.76
C VAL A 22 16.73 8.12 -13.30
N ALA A 23 16.26 9.23 -12.74
CA ALA A 23 16.46 9.54 -11.32
C ALA A 23 15.75 8.52 -10.40
N THR A 24 14.55 8.09 -10.78
CA THR A 24 13.79 7.05 -10.04
C THR A 24 14.50 5.69 -10.09
N GLU A 25 15.01 5.30 -11.27
CA GLU A 25 15.80 4.06 -11.42
C GLU A 25 17.10 4.06 -10.62
N ILE A 26 17.85 5.19 -10.63
CA ILE A 26 19.07 5.35 -9.84
C ILE A 26 18.74 5.28 -8.35
N GLY A 27 17.67 5.95 -7.92
CA GLY A 27 17.19 5.91 -6.54
C GLY A 27 16.81 4.49 -6.11
N ALA A 28 16.08 3.74 -6.93
CA ALA A 28 15.72 2.36 -6.68
C ALA A 28 16.95 1.44 -6.56
N ARG A 29 17.93 1.58 -7.47
CA ARG A 29 19.19 0.80 -7.40
C ARG A 29 20.00 1.12 -6.14
N ALA A 30 20.07 2.39 -5.74
CA ALA A 30 20.74 2.79 -4.49
C ALA A 30 20.02 2.21 -3.26
N LEU A 31 18.69 2.21 -3.23
CA LEU A 31 17.90 1.58 -2.18
C LEU A 31 18.18 0.07 -2.11
N HIS A 32 18.12 -0.63 -3.23
CA HIS A 32 18.41 -2.06 -3.27
C HIS A 32 19.84 -2.42 -2.82
N SER A 33 20.85 -1.58 -3.12
CA SER A 33 22.22 -1.82 -2.68
C SER A 33 22.38 -1.74 -1.15
N THR A 34 21.50 -1.00 -0.47
CA THR A 34 21.53 -0.86 1.00
C THR A 34 20.64 -1.89 1.71
N GLU A 35 19.78 -2.62 1.00
CA GLU A 35 18.87 -3.61 1.60
C GLU A 35 19.59 -4.68 2.42
N SER A 36 20.65 -5.27 1.87
CA SER A 36 21.40 -6.32 2.56
C SER A 36 22.02 -5.84 3.88
N TRP A 37 22.43 -4.58 3.93
CA TRP A 37 22.93 -3.99 5.16
C TRP A 37 21.81 -3.76 6.17
N VAL A 38 20.65 -3.24 5.74
CA VAL A 38 19.46 -3.05 6.59
C VAL A 38 18.99 -4.39 7.17
N LEU A 39 18.91 -5.43 6.35
CA LEU A 39 18.46 -6.75 6.78
C LEU A 39 19.39 -7.41 7.80
N LYS A 40 20.72 -7.17 7.75
CA LYS A 40 21.66 -7.63 8.78
C LYS A 40 21.39 -7.01 10.15
N HIS A 41 20.71 -5.88 10.21
CA HIS A 41 20.34 -5.19 11.45
C HIS A 41 18.88 -5.46 11.85
N SER A 42 18.18 -6.32 11.14
CA SER A 42 16.79 -6.66 11.45
C SER A 42 16.67 -7.33 12.83
N LEU A 43 15.69 -6.88 13.61
CA LEU A 43 15.29 -7.50 14.88
C LEU A 43 14.19 -8.56 14.69
N VAL A 44 13.68 -8.67 13.48
CA VAL A 44 12.70 -9.68 13.08
C VAL A 44 13.30 -10.59 12.00
N PRO A 45 12.81 -11.83 11.84
CA PRO A 45 13.24 -12.70 10.76
C PRO A 45 13.15 -12.05 9.39
N THR A 46 14.00 -12.51 8.46
CA THR A 46 13.96 -12.09 7.05
C THR A 46 13.32 -13.17 6.17
N THR A 47 12.31 -13.86 6.71
CA THR A 47 11.47 -14.86 6.05
C THR A 47 10.32 -14.20 5.30
N PRO A 48 9.70 -14.88 4.31
CA PRO A 48 8.52 -14.37 3.61
C PRO A 48 7.42 -13.95 4.56
N PHE A 49 6.98 -14.83 5.45
CA PHE A 49 6.03 -14.53 6.51
C PHE A 49 6.71 -14.37 7.86
N LEU A 50 6.17 -13.50 8.71
CA LEU A 50 6.69 -13.17 10.04
C LEU A 50 5.69 -13.61 11.11
N SER A 51 6.21 -14.06 12.28
CA SER A 51 5.37 -14.38 13.42
C SER A 51 4.67 -13.13 13.96
N LEU A 52 3.37 -13.25 14.19
CA LEU A 52 2.55 -12.20 14.78
C LEU A 52 2.94 -11.89 16.23
N ASP A 53 3.49 -12.86 16.96
CA ASP A 53 3.94 -12.71 18.36
C ASP A 53 5.03 -11.65 18.53
N THR A 54 5.74 -11.35 17.45
CA THR A 54 6.78 -10.30 17.43
C THR A 54 6.19 -8.89 17.59
N PHE A 55 4.87 -8.73 17.35
CA PHE A 55 4.19 -7.44 17.32
C PHE A 55 3.04 -7.40 18.33
N PRO A 56 3.29 -6.95 19.59
CA PRO A 56 2.30 -7.02 20.70
C PRO A 56 0.98 -6.29 20.44
N TRP A 57 0.95 -5.36 19.49
CA TRP A 57 -0.24 -4.60 19.11
C TRP A 57 -1.23 -5.39 18.23
N VAL A 58 -0.80 -6.52 17.62
CA VAL A 58 -1.65 -7.33 16.71
C VAL A 58 -2.94 -7.80 17.38
N GLY A 59 -2.86 -8.30 18.61
CA GLY A 59 -4.06 -8.76 19.34
C GLY A 59 -5.11 -7.66 19.51
N ARG A 60 -4.69 -6.40 19.69
CA ARG A 60 -5.61 -5.26 19.73
C ARG A 60 -6.22 -4.97 18.37
N MET A 61 -5.45 -5.10 17.28
CA MET A 61 -5.97 -4.92 15.93
C MET A 61 -7.10 -5.92 15.65
N GLU A 62 -6.87 -7.20 15.93
CA GLU A 62 -7.87 -8.25 15.75
C GLU A 62 -9.11 -8.05 16.62
N ALA A 63 -8.94 -7.65 17.88
CA ALA A 63 -10.05 -7.36 18.79
C ALA A 63 -10.95 -6.20 18.31
N MET A 64 -10.40 -5.28 17.51
CA MET A 64 -11.13 -4.12 16.98
C MET A 64 -11.82 -4.39 15.63
N VAL A 65 -11.72 -5.59 15.08
CA VAL A 65 -12.33 -5.94 13.78
C VAL A 65 -13.82 -5.58 13.69
N PRO A 66 -14.69 -5.87 14.68
CA PRO A 66 -16.09 -5.49 14.57
C PRO A 66 -16.32 -3.99 14.42
N VAL A 67 -15.48 -3.17 15.08
CA VAL A 67 -15.56 -1.71 15.05
C VAL A 67 -15.06 -1.17 13.70
N VAL A 68 -13.92 -1.66 13.24
CA VAL A 68 -13.33 -1.30 11.93
C VAL A 68 -14.26 -1.72 10.80
N ARG A 69 -14.91 -2.89 10.95
CA ARG A 69 -15.84 -3.43 9.96
C ARG A 69 -17.08 -2.56 9.80
N ALA A 70 -17.64 -2.05 10.90
CA ALA A 70 -18.80 -1.16 10.84
C ALA A 70 -18.49 0.14 10.07
N GLU A 71 -17.28 0.72 10.24
CA GLU A 71 -16.84 1.87 9.46
C GLU A 71 -16.55 1.50 7.99
N LEU A 72 -15.96 0.31 7.75
CA LEU A 72 -15.72 -0.19 6.40
C LEU A 72 -17.03 -0.41 5.62
N ASP A 73 -18.09 -0.92 6.24
CA ASP A 73 -19.36 -1.19 5.57
C ASP A 73 -19.97 0.12 5.01
N GLU A 74 -19.81 1.25 5.73
CA GLU A 74 -20.19 2.56 5.21
C GLU A 74 -19.30 2.97 4.01
N VAL A 75 -17.99 2.75 4.07
CA VAL A 75 -17.09 3.01 2.94
C VAL A 75 -17.47 2.16 1.73
N LEU A 76 -17.84 0.91 1.92
CA LEU A 76 -18.24 -0.01 0.84
C LEU A 76 -19.58 0.36 0.21
N SER A 77 -20.47 1.10 0.90
CA SER A 77 -21.70 1.62 0.29
C SER A 77 -21.41 2.64 -0.82
N HIS A 78 -20.21 3.23 -0.82
CA HIS A 78 -19.70 4.19 -1.83
C HIS A 78 -18.55 3.59 -2.66
N ARG A 79 -18.49 2.27 -2.79
CA ARG A 79 -17.36 1.57 -3.41
C ARG A 79 -17.05 2.04 -4.84
N GLU A 80 -18.07 2.35 -5.63
CA GLU A 80 -17.91 2.73 -7.04
C GLU A 80 -17.23 4.10 -7.19
N GLU A 81 -17.35 4.99 -6.20
CA GLU A 81 -16.71 6.30 -6.16
C GLU A 81 -15.27 6.26 -5.65
N LEU A 82 -14.84 5.13 -5.05
CA LEU A 82 -13.48 4.98 -4.54
C LEU A 82 -12.47 4.95 -5.70
N PRO A 83 -11.28 5.53 -5.50
CA PRO A 83 -10.24 5.51 -6.52
C PRO A 83 -9.65 4.11 -6.62
N ASN A 84 -9.24 3.74 -7.83
CA ASN A 84 -8.38 2.58 -8.02
C ASN A 84 -6.98 2.88 -7.49
N PHE A 85 -6.22 1.86 -7.13
CA PHE A 85 -4.88 2.07 -6.61
C PHE A 85 -3.96 2.76 -7.63
N GLN A 86 -4.04 2.40 -8.91
CA GLN A 86 -3.28 3.04 -9.99
C GLN A 86 -3.68 4.50 -10.25
N ASP A 87 -4.89 4.92 -9.88
CA ASP A 87 -5.33 6.32 -10.01
C ASP A 87 -4.61 7.22 -9.00
N ILE A 88 -4.24 6.66 -7.85
CA ILE A 88 -3.47 7.35 -6.80
C ILE A 88 -1.97 7.19 -7.03
N SER A 89 -1.50 5.97 -7.29
CA SER A 89 -0.09 5.63 -7.47
C SER A 89 0.16 5.10 -8.87
N ILE A 90 0.72 5.93 -9.76
CA ILE A 90 0.92 5.60 -11.18
C ILE A 90 1.81 4.37 -11.36
N ASP A 91 2.81 4.17 -10.51
CA ASP A 91 3.71 3.02 -10.61
C ASP A 91 2.96 1.69 -10.45
N GLN A 92 1.79 1.72 -9.80
CA GLN A 92 0.93 0.56 -9.65
C GLN A 92 0.17 0.20 -10.95
N ALA A 93 0.18 1.07 -11.97
CA ALA A 93 -0.41 0.78 -13.28
C ALA A 93 0.26 -0.41 -13.99
N SER A 94 1.48 -0.77 -13.59
CA SER A 94 2.17 -1.97 -14.08
C SER A 94 1.60 -3.27 -13.54
N ILE A 95 0.92 -3.24 -12.38
CA ILE A 95 0.35 -4.41 -11.69
C ILE A 95 -1.17 -4.38 -11.59
N SER A 96 -1.80 -3.23 -11.85
CA SER A 96 -3.25 -3.09 -11.93
C SER A 96 -3.62 -1.97 -12.89
N ASN A 97 -4.44 -2.26 -13.90
CA ASN A 97 -4.88 -1.31 -14.93
C ASN A 97 -6.39 -1.36 -15.19
N ASP A 98 -7.14 -1.95 -14.26
CA ASP A 98 -8.60 -2.08 -14.29
C ASP A 98 -9.23 -1.55 -13.00
N ASP A 99 -10.55 -1.63 -12.87
CA ASP A 99 -11.32 -1.18 -11.71
C ASP A 99 -11.40 -2.23 -10.58
N GLY A 100 -10.57 -3.27 -10.66
CA GLY A 100 -10.61 -4.40 -9.73
C GLY A 100 -9.92 -4.19 -8.39
N TRP A 101 -9.12 -3.13 -8.23
CA TRP A 101 -8.41 -2.83 -6.99
C TRP A 101 -8.69 -1.40 -6.52
N LYS A 102 -9.68 -1.26 -5.63
CA LYS A 102 -10.08 0.01 -5.02
C LYS A 102 -9.37 0.25 -3.69
N THR A 103 -9.19 1.52 -3.34
CA THR A 103 -8.47 1.91 -2.12
C THR A 103 -9.17 3.04 -1.38
N PHE A 104 -9.06 3.03 -0.03
CA PHE A 104 -9.50 4.13 0.83
C PHE A 104 -8.37 4.44 1.82
N PHE A 105 -7.56 5.47 1.50
CA PHE A 105 -6.37 5.82 2.24
C PHE A 105 -6.66 6.64 3.49
N PHE A 106 -6.02 6.29 4.61
CA PHE A 106 -5.93 7.08 5.84
C PHE A 106 -4.64 7.88 5.88
N LEU A 107 -3.51 7.20 5.58
CA LEU A 107 -2.20 7.83 5.57
C LEU A 107 -1.24 7.06 4.65
N ALA A 108 -0.26 7.77 4.10
CA ALA A 108 0.83 7.18 3.33
C ALA A 108 2.06 8.12 3.32
N TYR A 109 3.22 7.61 3.75
CA TYR A 109 4.51 8.32 3.71
C TYR A 109 4.44 9.78 4.21
N GLY A 110 3.80 10.00 5.37
CA GLY A 110 3.68 11.33 5.99
C GLY A 110 2.51 12.18 5.48
N PHE A 111 1.82 11.78 4.43
CA PHE A 111 0.52 12.33 4.07
C PHE A 111 -0.59 11.68 4.91
N ARG A 112 -1.56 12.47 5.35
CA ARG A 112 -2.74 12.01 6.07
C ARG A 112 -4.00 12.59 5.42
N SER A 113 -4.96 11.75 5.12
CA SER A 113 -6.28 12.15 4.65
C SER A 113 -7.16 12.48 5.86
N GLU A 114 -7.27 13.75 6.20
CA GLU A 114 -8.12 14.19 7.32
C GLU A 114 -9.61 13.91 7.04
N ALA A 115 -10.03 14.00 5.79
CA ALA A 115 -11.40 13.68 5.40
C ALA A 115 -11.74 12.20 5.66
N ASN A 116 -10.89 11.28 5.20
CA ASN A 116 -11.11 9.85 5.40
C ASN A 116 -10.96 9.45 6.89
N CYS A 117 -10.03 10.07 7.61
CA CYS A 117 -9.91 9.88 9.07
C CYS A 117 -11.16 10.34 9.83
N ARG A 118 -11.84 11.42 9.40
CA ARG A 118 -13.12 11.85 9.98
C ARG A 118 -14.27 10.91 9.62
N ARG A 119 -14.24 10.27 8.45
CA ARG A 119 -15.26 9.28 8.04
C ARG A 119 -15.14 7.97 8.82
N CYS A 120 -13.92 7.57 9.17
CA CYS A 120 -13.62 6.35 9.92
C CYS A 120 -12.74 6.65 11.15
N PRO A 121 -13.27 7.39 12.15
CA PRO A 121 -12.47 7.91 13.26
C PRO A 121 -11.90 6.82 14.16
N LYS A 122 -12.60 5.70 14.33
CA LYS A 122 -12.15 4.59 15.17
C LYS A 122 -11.03 3.80 14.49
N THR A 123 -11.13 3.59 13.16
CA THR A 123 -10.07 2.99 12.36
C THR A 123 -8.83 3.91 12.35
N ALA A 124 -9.01 5.21 12.17
CA ALA A 124 -7.93 6.19 12.21
C ALA A 124 -7.19 6.18 13.56
N ALA A 125 -7.93 6.20 14.68
CA ALA A 125 -7.35 6.12 16.02
C ALA A 125 -6.64 4.77 16.28
N LEU A 126 -7.15 3.69 15.73
CA LEU A 126 -6.51 2.37 15.81
C LEU A 126 -5.19 2.37 15.03
N LEU A 127 -5.16 2.90 13.82
CA LEU A 127 -3.96 3.05 13.00
C LEU A 127 -2.91 3.91 13.71
N ASP A 128 -3.28 5.03 14.33
CA ASP A 128 -2.39 5.91 15.10
C ASP A 128 -1.71 5.18 16.27
N SER A 129 -2.28 4.06 16.72
CA SER A 129 -1.74 3.25 17.81
C SER A 129 -0.67 2.25 17.36
N ILE A 130 -0.40 2.09 16.06
CA ILE A 130 0.60 1.16 15.52
C ILE A 130 1.97 1.84 15.52
N PRO A 131 2.95 1.33 16.27
CA PRO A 131 4.29 1.90 16.26
C PRO A 131 4.96 1.80 14.90
N GLY A 132 5.44 2.93 14.39
CA GLY A 132 6.18 2.96 13.13
C GLY A 132 5.32 2.78 11.88
N LEU A 133 4.01 3.03 11.95
CA LEU A 133 3.12 3.02 10.80
C LEU A 133 3.59 4.03 9.74
N VAL A 134 3.69 3.57 8.49
CA VAL A 134 4.11 4.36 7.33
C VAL A 134 2.94 4.58 6.36
N THR A 135 2.14 3.53 6.14
CA THR A 135 0.98 3.54 5.24
C THR A 135 -0.16 2.79 5.89
N GLY A 136 -1.40 3.26 5.72
CA GLY A 136 -2.61 2.59 6.19
C GLY A 136 -3.79 2.90 5.29
N PHE A 137 -4.47 1.87 4.74
CA PHE A 137 -5.63 2.02 3.89
C PHE A 137 -6.47 0.74 3.84
N PHE A 138 -7.75 0.85 3.46
CA PHE A 138 -8.53 -0.31 3.07
C PHE A 138 -8.16 -0.71 1.64
N SER A 139 -7.68 -1.93 1.46
CA SER A 139 -7.39 -2.56 0.17
C SER A 139 -8.55 -3.46 -0.21
N ILE A 140 -9.27 -3.07 -1.27
CA ILE A 140 -10.56 -3.66 -1.67
C ILE A 140 -10.37 -4.35 -3.02
N LEU A 141 -10.39 -5.67 -3.03
CA LEU A 141 -10.18 -6.48 -4.22
C LEU A 141 -11.50 -7.06 -4.71
N SER A 142 -11.83 -6.74 -5.95
CA SER A 142 -13.05 -7.21 -6.63
C SER A 142 -13.04 -8.72 -6.87
N PRO A 143 -14.21 -9.33 -7.13
CA PRO A 143 -14.30 -10.70 -7.64
C PRO A 143 -13.38 -10.94 -8.85
N GLY A 144 -12.69 -12.07 -8.86
CA GLY A 144 -11.80 -12.49 -9.95
C GLY A 144 -10.53 -11.66 -10.11
N LYS A 145 -10.27 -10.65 -9.26
CA LYS A 145 -9.08 -9.80 -9.40
C LYS A 145 -7.82 -10.55 -8.98
N HIS A 146 -6.80 -10.47 -9.84
CA HIS A 146 -5.43 -10.90 -9.57
C HIS A 146 -4.47 -9.72 -9.63
N ILE A 147 -3.62 -9.59 -8.62
CA ILE A 147 -2.47 -8.69 -8.58
C ILE A 147 -1.25 -9.54 -8.92
N PRO A 148 -0.62 -9.33 -10.09
CA PRO A 148 0.45 -10.20 -10.58
C PRO A 148 1.71 -10.13 -9.72
N PRO A 149 2.66 -11.05 -9.89
CA PRO A 149 3.92 -11.06 -9.16
C PRO A 149 4.65 -9.72 -9.25
N HIS A 150 4.94 -9.14 -8.10
CA HIS A 150 5.66 -7.89 -7.96
C HIS A 150 6.45 -7.89 -6.65
N ARG A 151 7.21 -6.83 -6.42
CA ARG A 151 8.02 -6.65 -5.22
C ARG A 151 7.84 -5.24 -4.69
N GLY A 152 7.79 -5.10 -3.35
CA GLY A 152 7.85 -3.79 -2.70
C GLY A 152 9.18 -3.08 -2.98
N PRO A 153 9.18 -1.74 -2.99
CA PRO A 153 10.35 -0.95 -3.38
C PRO A 153 11.47 -0.96 -2.34
N TRP A 154 11.18 -1.31 -1.08
CA TRP A 154 12.12 -1.16 0.02
C TRP A 154 11.87 -2.12 1.18
N ARG A 155 12.86 -2.90 1.58
CA ARG A 155 12.79 -3.88 2.67
C ARG A 155 12.95 -3.28 4.08
N GLY A 156 13.01 -1.98 4.23
CA GLY A 156 12.98 -1.28 5.51
C GLY A 156 11.58 -1.16 6.12
N VAL A 157 10.58 -1.71 5.47
CA VAL A 157 9.21 -1.89 5.98
C VAL A 157 8.85 -3.37 6.04
N VAL A 158 7.82 -3.70 6.78
CA VAL A 158 7.11 -4.98 6.77
C VAL A 158 5.63 -4.70 6.55
N ARG A 159 4.93 -5.62 5.90
CA ARG A 159 3.53 -5.44 5.53
C ARG A 159 2.61 -6.25 6.42
N TYR A 160 1.62 -5.58 6.97
CA TYR A 160 0.59 -6.16 7.82
C TYR A 160 -0.77 -6.05 7.12
N HIS A 161 -1.49 -7.14 7.07
CA HIS A 161 -2.87 -7.21 6.62
C HIS A 161 -3.76 -7.72 7.75
N LEU A 162 -4.81 -6.96 8.09
CA LEU A 162 -5.92 -7.45 8.90
C LEU A 162 -7.08 -7.77 7.96
N ALA A 163 -7.48 -9.04 7.91
CA ALA A 163 -8.58 -9.48 7.06
C ALA A 163 -9.92 -8.99 7.63
N LEU A 164 -10.58 -8.09 6.91
CA LEU A 164 -11.86 -7.49 7.33
C LEU A 164 -13.05 -8.15 6.65
N LYS A 165 -12.89 -8.59 5.41
CA LYS A 165 -13.92 -9.29 4.64
C LYS A 165 -13.26 -10.32 3.74
N VAL A 166 -13.59 -11.59 3.95
CA VAL A 166 -13.08 -12.70 3.16
C VAL A 166 -14.29 -13.48 2.65
N PRO A 167 -14.61 -13.40 1.34
CA PRO A 167 -15.74 -14.14 0.78
C PRO A 167 -15.47 -15.63 0.70
N GLU A 168 -16.53 -16.42 0.77
CA GLU A 168 -16.44 -17.87 0.56
C GLU A 168 -16.38 -18.23 -0.94
N PRO A 169 -15.68 -19.32 -1.30
CA PRO A 169 -14.85 -20.14 -0.42
C PRO A 169 -13.52 -19.43 -0.10
N ALA A 170 -13.17 -19.27 1.19
CA ALA A 170 -12.03 -18.49 1.66
C ALA A 170 -10.71 -18.90 1.00
N LEU A 171 -10.51 -20.19 0.73
CA LEU A 171 -9.32 -20.72 0.06
C LEU A 171 -9.20 -20.31 -1.42
N ALA A 172 -10.24 -19.76 -2.05
CA ALA A 172 -10.14 -19.19 -3.39
C ALA A 172 -9.53 -17.78 -3.38
N SER A 173 -9.24 -17.20 -2.20
CA SER A 173 -8.58 -15.90 -2.05
C SER A 173 -7.28 -16.08 -1.26
N GLY A 174 -6.14 -15.68 -1.83
CA GLY A 174 -4.85 -15.94 -1.23
C GLY A 174 -3.75 -14.98 -1.66
N ILE A 175 -2.58 -15.19 -1.08
CA ILE A 175 -1.34 -14.47 -1.36
C ILE A 175 -0.18 -15.46 -1.39
N THR A 176 0.72 -15.31 -2.36
CA THR A 176 2.02 -15.98 -2.36
C THR A 176 3.10 -14.95 -2.06
N VAL A 177 4.01 -15.25 -1.15
CA VAL A 177 5.15 -14.41 -0.79
C VAL A 177 6.41 -15.25 -0.79
N GLY A 178 7.38 -14.97 -1.66
CA GLY A 178 8.63 -15.72 -1.74
C GLY A 178 8.43 -17.22 -2.05
N GLY A 179 7.33 -17.60 -2.71
CA GLY A 179 6.96 -18.98 -3.02
C GLY A 179 6.16 -19.68 -1.91
N GLU A 180 5.92 -19.05 -0.78
CA GLU A 180 5.05 -19.57 0.29
C GLU A 180 3.64 -19.02 0.12
N GLU A 181 2.62 -19.87 0.18
CA GLU A 181 1.21 -19.51 0.02
C GLU A 181 0.52 -19.35 1.38
N ALA A 182 -0.34 -18.34 1.49
CA ALA A 182 -1.21 -18.12 2.64
C ALA A 182 -2.58 -17.62 2.20
N HIS A 183 -3.59 -17.89 3.04
CA HIS A 183 -4.97 -17.42 2.83
C HIS A 183 -5.38 -16.51 3.98
N TRP A 184 -6.25 -15.54 3.67
CA TRP A 184 -6.83 -14.71 4.72
C TRP A 184 -7.97 -15.45 5.42
N GLU A 185 -7.99 -15.33 6.73
CA GLU A 185 -9.11 -15.71 7.60
C GLU A 185 -9.72 -14.42 8.16
N GLU A 186 -11.04 -14.26 8.03
CA GLU A 186 -11.72 -13.03 8.50
C GLU A 186 -11.49 -12.80 9.99
N GLY A 187 -11.09 -11.58 10.35
CA GLY A 187 -10.71 -11.21 11.70
C GLY A 187 -9.28 -11.54 12.10
N LYS A 188 -8.50 -12.19 11.23
CA LYS A 188 -7.11 -12.58 11.49
C LYS A 188 -6.11 -11.75 10.70
N SER A 189 -4.89 -11.78 11.16
CA SER A 189 -3.77 -11.00 10.64
C SER A 189 -2.81 -11.86 9.83
N LEU A 190 -2.25 -11.28 8.76
CA LEU A 190 -1.05 -11.76 8.08
C LEU A 190 0.02 -10.68 8.16
N LEU A 191 1.28 -11.09 8.36
CA LEU A 191 2.42 -10.19 8.39
C LEU A 191 3.55 -10.80 7.56
N PHE A 192 4.07 -10.02 6.60
CA PHE A 192 5.03 -10.52 5.63
C PHE A 192 6.03 -9.45 5.18
N ASP A 193 7.13 -9.90 4.61
CA ASP A 193 8.17 -9.07 3.99
C ASP A 193 7.84 -8.87 2.50
N ASP A 194 7.28 -7.72 2.14
CA ASP A 194 6.90 -7.38 0.77
C ASP A 194 8.10 -7.19 -0.17
N GLY A 195 9.31 -7.18 0.37
CA GLY A 195 10.54 -7.25 -0.41
C GLY A 195 10.79 -8.59 -1.09
N TYR A 196 10.07 -9.64 -0.73
CA TYR A 196 9.97 -10.85 -1.55
C TYR A 196 9.00 -10.63 -2.71
N THR A 197 9.23 -11.31 -3.83
CA THR A 197 8.23 -11.38 -4.90
C THR A 197 6.95 -11.97 -4.34
N HIS A 198 5.85 -11.25 -4.52
CA HIS A 198 4.54 -11.65 -4.03
C HIS A 198 3.45 -11.31 -5.03
N GLU A 199 2.38 -12.07 -4.97
CA GLU A 199 1.16 -11.90 -5.75
C GLU A 199 -0.06 -12.18 -4.87
N ALA A 200 -1.22 -11.61 -5.22
CA ALA A 200 -2.43 -11.79 -4.46
C ALA A 200 -3.64 -11.93 -5.39
N TRP A 201 -4.60 -12.74 -4.99
CA TRP A 201 -5.79 -12.99 -5.80
C TRP A 201 -7.07 -13.05 -4.96
N ASN A 202 -8.17 -12.80 -5.62
CA ASN A 202 -9.51 -13.02 -5.11
C ASN A 202 -10.31 -13.80 -6.16
N GLY A 203 -10.25 -15.12 -6.13
CA GLY A 203 -10.96 -16.02 -7.04
C GLY A 203 -12.43 -16.29 -6.63
N THR A 204 -12.97 -15.51 -5.68
CA THR A 204 -14.36 -15.64 -5.22
C THR A 204 -15.29 -14.71 -6.00
N ASP A 205 -16.60 -14.88 -5.81
CA ASP A 205 -17.65 -14.01 -6.38
C ASP A 205 -17.94 -12.77 -5.49
N GLY A 206 -17.27 -12.63 -4.36
CA GLY A 206 -17.43 -11.52 -3.42
C GLY A 206 -16.22 -10.59 -3.37
N VAL A 207 -16.37 -9.47 -2.66
CA VAL A 207 -15.31 -8.48 -2.46
C VAL A 207 -14.44 -8.87 -1.27
N ARG A 208 -13.11 -8.99 -1.46
CA ARG A 208 -12.15 -9.20 -0.38
C ARG A 208 -11.60 -7.85 0.11
N VAL A 209 -11.60 -7.62 1.41
CA VAL A 209 -11.06 -6.40 2.01
C VAL A 209 -10.08 -6.72 3.12
N VAL A 210 -8.92 -6.08 3.08
CA VAL A 210 -7.97 -6.05 4.20
C VAL A 210 -7.68 -4.60 4.61
N LEU A 211 -7.45 -4.38 5.89
CA LEU A 211 -6.74 -3.19 6.35
C LEU A 211 -5.25 -3.45 6.08
N PHE A 212 -4.73 -2.73 5.11
CA PHE A 212 -3.36 -2.82 4.65
C PHE A 212 -2.50 -1.80 5.40
N CYS A 213 -1.39 -2.23 5.99
CA CYS A 213 -0.47 -1.35 6.68
C CYS A 213 0.98 -1.68 6.31
N ASP A 214 1.77 -0.66 5.95
CA ASP A 214 3.23 -0.76 5.94
C ASP A 214 3.77 -0.16 7.25
N ILE A 215 4.69 -0.88 7.88
CA ILE A 215 5.23 -0.55 9.19
C ILE A 215 6.74 -0.56 9.09
N LEU A 216 7.42 0.38 9.73
CA LEU A 216 8.87 0.36 9.82
C LEU A 216 9.36 -0.99 10.35
N ARG A 217 10.25 -1.65 9.60
CA ARG A 217 10.91 -2.86 10.08
C ARG A 217 11.66 -2.54 11.37
N PRO A 218 11.47 -3.32 12.44
CA PRO A 218 12.28 -3.20 13.64
C PRO A 218 13.76 -3.47 13.34
N LEU A 219 14.61 -2.48 13.59
CA LEU A 219 16.05 -2.52 13.28
C LEU A 219 16.87 -2.10 14.48
N ARG A 220 18.12 -2.62 14.57
CA ARG A 220 19.13 -2.12 15.51
C ARG A 220 19.73 -0.80 15.02
N PRO A 221 20.15 0.12 15.92
CA PRO A 221 20.97 1.25 15.54
C PRO A 221 22.29 0.81 14.86
N PRO A 222 22.86 1.56 13.89
CA PRO A 222 22.32 2.81 13.34
C PRO A 222 21.31 2.61 12.20
N ALA A 223 21.00 1.37 11.81
CA ALA A 223 20.12 1.07 10.67
C ALA A 223 18.69 1.60 10.87
N GLU A 224 18.21 1.62 12.12
CA GLU A 224 16.90 2.20 12.43
C GLU A 224 16.83 3.69 12.03
N GLN A 225 17.83 4.49 12.44
CA GLN A 225 17.87 5.92 12.13
C GLN A 225 17.99 6.17 10.63
N VAL A 226 18.83 5.39 9.95
CA VAL A 226 18.99 5.46 8.50
C VAL A 226 17.68 5.12 7.79
N ASN A 227 17.01 4.06 8.22
CA ASN A 227 15.72 3.65 7.65
C ASN A 227 14.65 4.73 7.84
N ARG A 228 14.51 5.29 9.04
CA ARG A 228 13.60 6.41 9.30
C ARG A 228 13.91 7.62 8.43
N GLY A 229 15.19 7.94 8.24
CA GLY A 229 15.64 9.01 7.35
C GLY A 229 15.28 8.75 5.89
N LEU A 230 15.45 7.52 5.40
CA LEU A 230 15.09 7.11 4.05
C LEU A 230 13.58 7.20 3.82
N ILE A 231 12.75 6.68 4.73
CA ILE A 231 11.29 6.81 4.63
C ILE A 231 10.85 8.28 4.61
N LYS A 232 11.49 9.12 5.43
CA LYS A 232 11.24 10.57 5.40
C LYS A 232 11.69 11.21 4.08
N ALA A 233 12.80 10.78 3.51
CA ALA A 233 13.25 11.26 2.19
C ALA A 233 12.29 10.82 1.07
N ILE A 234 11.79 9.58 1.12
CA ILE A 234 10.78 9.07 0.18
C ILE A 234 9.50 9.92 0.26
N SER A 235 9.08 10.36 1.45
CA SER A 235 7.88 11.20 1.59
C SER A 235 7.97 12.54 0.84
N TRP A 236 9.17 13.02 0.57
CA TRP A 236 9.40 14.25 -0.21
C TRP A 236 9.62 13.99 -1.71
N SER A 237 9.66 12.73 -2.14
CA SER A 237 9.86 12.38 -3.54
C SER A 237 8.70 12.92 -4.41
N PRO A 238 8.99 13.28 -5.68
CA PRO A 238 7.96 13.69 -6.63
C PRO A 238 6.84 12.66 -6.77
N PHE A 239 7.17 11.38 -6.64
CA PHE A 239 6.24 10.26 -6.68
C PHE A 239 5.17 10.34 -5.56
N ILE A 240 5.59 10.52 -4.31
CA ILE A 240 4.64 10.64 -3.18
C ILE A 240 3.84 11.95 -3.29
N GLN A 241 4.47 13.04 -3.74
CA GLN A 241 3.77 14.31 -3.92
C GLN A 241 2.70 14.22 -5.02
N ASP A 242 2.97 13.50 -6.12
CA ASP A 242 1.98 13.27 -7.17
C ASP A 242 0.81 12.39 -6.67
N ALA A 243 1.10 11.31 -5.97
CA ALA A 243 0.07 10.45 -5.34
C ALA A 243 -0.82 11.26 -4.37
N ARG A 244 -0.21 12.11 -3.55
CA ARG A 244 -0.94 13.04 -2.67
C ARG A 244 -1.87 13.97 -3.45
N ASN A 245 -1.37 14.64 -4.49
CA ASN A 245 -2.15 15.57 -5.31
C ASN A 245 -3.35 14.87 -5.98
N ARG A 246 -3.17 13.64 -6.45
CA ARG A 246 -4.24 12.82 -7.03
C ARG A 246 -5.29 12.44 -6.00
N HIS A 247 -4.85 12.05 -4.81
CA HIS A 247 -5.75 11.74 -3.70
C HIS A 247 -6.57 12.97 -3.29
N GLU A 248 -5.94 14.13 -3.12
CA GLU A 248 -6.63 15.40 -2.80
C GLU A 248 -7.62 15.82 -3.91
N ALA A 249 -7.29 15.58 -5.18
CA ALA A 249 -8.19 15.83 -6.30
C ALA A 249 -9.40 14.90 -6.28
N TRP A 250 -9.21 13.62 -5.91
CA TRP A 250 -10.30 12.68 -5.70
C TRP A 250 -11.18 13.12 -4.52
N GLU A 251 -10.61 13.46 -3.36
CA GLU A 251 -11.35 13.94 -2.18
C GLU A 251 -12.29 15.11 -2.53
N LYS A 252 -11.79 16.12 -3.24
CA LYS A 252 -12.59 17.27 -3.69
C LYS A 252 -13.76 16.86 -4.59
N ARG A 253 -13.56 15.88 -5.46
CA ARG A 253 -14.61 15.36 -6.37
C ARG A 253 -15.73 14.65 -5.61
N VAL A 254 -15.39 13.92 -4.53
CA VAL A 254 -16.35 13.14 -3.74
C VAL A 254 -16.79 13.84 -2.44
N GLU A 255 -16.37 15.09 -2.22
CA GLU A 255 -16.70 15.86 -1.00
C GLU A 255 -18.22 16.01 -0.79
N ASN A 256 -18.96 16.12 -1.89
CA ASN A 256 -20.43 16.27 -1.88
C ASN A 256 -21.20 14.94 -1.77
N LEU A 257 -20.52 13.79 -1.75
CA LEU A 257 -21.18 12.51 -1.48
C LEU A 257 -21.66 12.53 -0.02
N ARG A 258 -22.91 12.12 0.17
CA ARG A 258 -23.47 11.96 1.52
C ARG A 258 -22.92 10.69 2.14
N TRP A 259 -21.79 10.84 2.81
CA TRP A 259 -21.31 9.81 3.73
C TRP A 259 -22.26 9.79 4.94
N GLY A 260 -22.70 8.60 5.35
CA GLY A 260 -23.58 8.47 6.52
C GLY A 260 -22.99 9.20 7.72
N ASN A 261 -23.77 10.05 8.33
CA ASN A 261 -23.38 10.65 9.61
C ASN A 261 -23.37 9.49 10.62
N GLY A 262 -22.18 9.02 10.97
CA GLY A 262 -22.01 8.07 12.07
C GLY A 262 -22.68 8.63 13.32
N SER A 263 -23.84 8.09 13.63
CA SER A 263 -24.59 8.35 14.86
C SER A 263 -24.00 7.57 16.03
#